data_4600abdf5b0e1f555c4ae37dc38a0c2e
#
_entry.id   4600abdf5b0e1f555c4ae37dc38a0c2e
#
_cell.length_a   1.000
_cell.length_b   1.000
_cell.length_c   1.000
_cell.angle_alpha   90.00
_cell.angle_beta   90.00
_cell.angle_gamma   90.00
#
_symmetry.space_group_name_H-M   'P 1'
#
loop_
_entity.id
_entity.type
_entity.pdbx_description
1 polymer ?
#
loop_
_entity_poly.entity_id
_entity_poly.type
_entity_poly.pdbx_seq_one_letter_code
_entity_poly.pdbx_strand_id
1 'polypeptide(L)'
;MAEIQNRTLQQSDALWKEAQEIILSGCQLYSKGPETHVQGVSPIYIERGQDAHVWDVDGNEYIDYDMGLGPVLFGYCYKPIDDAVIRQMQRGMGFSLMAPEEVEYARLCVKHIPSADMVRFLKTGSEATEAAIRIARAFTGRKHILRGNYHGWHEWTAAAEGVRQGGILDEARAYVHAFAYGDLDEVQQLFNEHKGEVAAIITEAVLTEIPKEGYLAQLKELCHANGALLVIDEVVNGFRFSIGGAQEYFGVTPDLSTFGKATANGMPLSFVAGRREVMETVDPKVFISTTFG
;
A
#
# COMPACT_ATOMS: atom_id res chain seq x y z
N MET A 1 7.01 18.65 30.54
CA MET A 1 8.08 19.45 29.89
C MET A 1 9.48 19.14 30.47
N ALA A 2 9.64 18.88 31.75
CA ALA A 2 10.98 18.61 32.35
C ALA A 2 11.59 17.25 31.90
N GLU A 3 10.79 16.24 31.58
CA GLU A 3 11.28 14.93 31.11
C GLU A 3 11.83 14.96 29.67
N ILE A 4 11.33 15.86 28.83
CA ILE A 4 11.82 15.99 27.44
C ILE A 4 13.22 16.62 27.41
N GLN A 5 13.55 17.48 28.37
CA GLN A 5 14.82 18.20 28.42
C GLN A 5 16.04 17.35 28.83
N ASN A 6 15.84 16.13 29.34
CA ASN A 6 16.91 15.23 29.79
C ASN A 6 17.14 14.01 28.88
N ARG A 7 16.48 13.93 27.72
CA ARG A 7 16.70 12.81 26.77
C ARG A 7 18.04 13.00 26.06
N THR A 8 18.82 11.94 25.98
CA THR A 8 20.00 11.88 25.11
C THR A 8 19.60 11.25 23.78
N LEU A 9 20.19 11.69 22.68
CA LEU A 9 20.07 11.11 21.34
C LEU A 9 21.46 10.82 20.75
N GLN A 10 22.48 10.67 21.60
CA GLN A 10 23.88 10.55 21.17
C GLN A 10 24.14 9.32 20.29
N GLN A 11 23.56 8.18 20.62
CA GLN A 11 23.69 6.96 19.81
C GLN A 11 22.92 7.08 18.49
N SER A 12 21.70 7.63 18.53
CA SER A 12 20.91 7.95 17.34
C SER A 12 21.67 8.86 16.38
N ASP A 13 22.27 9.94 16.87
CA ASP A 13 23.04 10.90 16.06
C ASP A 13 24.31 10.25 15.47
N ALA A 14 25.00 9.41 16.24
CA ALA A 14 26.19 8.69 15.76
C ALA A 14 25.84 7.71 14.64
N LEU A 15 24.78 6.90 14.81
CA LEU A 15 24.30 5.99 13.79
C LEU A 15 23.82 6.73 12.52
N TRP A 16 23.16 7.87 12.71
CA TRP A 16 22.73 8.67 11.55
C TRP A 16 23.90 9.20 10.73
N LYS A 17 24.95 9.67 11.40
CA LYS A 17 26.16 10.12 10.72
C LYS A 17 26.82 8.99 9.93
N GLU A 18 26.91 7.79 10.47
CA GLU A 18 27.42 6.63 9.78
C GLU A 18 26.51 6.21 8.61
N ALA A 19 25.18 6.19 8.84
CA ALA A 19 24.21 5.83 7.82
C ALA A 19 24.27 6.71 6.57
N GLN A 20 24.53 8.01 6.73
CA GLN A 20 24.69 8.94 5.62
C GLN A 20 25.89 8.59 4.72
N GLU A 21 26.90 7.88 5.23
CA GLU A 21 28.08 7.49 4.46
C GLU A 21 27.85 6.17 3.69
N ILE A 22 26.99 5.27 4.20
CA ILE A 22 26.87 3.89 3.68
C ILE A 22 25.47 3.53 3.17
N ILE A 23 24.46 4.32 3.49
CA ILE A 23 23.09 4.15 3.01
C ILE A 23 22.70 5.35 2.14
N LEU A 24 22.21 5.09 0.93
CA LEU A 24 21.71 6.15 0.06
C LEU A 24 20.66 7.01 0.78
N SER A 25 20.90 8.33 0.90
CA SER A 25 20.08 9.27 1.67
C SER A 25 19.98 8.96 3.18
N GLY A 26 20.86 8.11 3.72
CA GLY A 26 20.89 7.72 5.14
C GLY A 26 19.73 6.84 5.62
N CYS A 27 18.70 6.62 4.80
CA CYS A 27 17.50 5.86 5.19
C CYS A 27 16.88 5.13 4.00
N GLN A 28 16.18 4.03 4.27
CA GLN A 28 15.52 3.23 3.23
C GLN A 28 14.18 3.83 2.80
N LEU A 29 13.54 4.61 3.65
CA LEU A 29 12.26 5.25 3.38
C LEU A 29 12.30 6.70 3.87
N TYR A 30 12.10 7.64 2.96
CA TYR A 30 12.18 9.08 3.27
C TYR A 30 11.30 9.50 4.45
N SER A 31 10.07 8.96 4.55
CA SER A 31 9.15 9.26 5.65
C SER A 31 9.64 8.80 7.04
N LYS A 32 10.68 7.97 7.09
CA LYS A 32 11.35 7.55 8.35
C LYS A 32 12.62 8.35 8.63
N GLY A 33 13.06 9.17 7.68
CA GLY A 33 14.24 10.00 7.87
C GLY A 33 14.00 11.16 8.83
N PRO A 34 15.05 11.68 9.50
CA PRO A 34 14.92 12.74 10.49
C PRO A 34 14.37 14.04 9.92
N GLU A 35 14.45 14.27 8.61
CA GLU A 35 13.92 15.46 7.94
C GLU A 35 12.40 15.60 8.05
N THR A 36 11.68 14.50 8.28
CA THR A 36 10.22 14.49 8.45
C THR A 36 9.78 14.59 9.91
N HIS A 37 10.72 14.65 10.84
CA HIS A 37 10.48 14.71 12.28
C HIS A 37 11.12 15.94 12.91
N VAL A 38 10.84 16.18 14.20
CA VAL A 38 11.43 17.33 14.93
C VAL A 38 12.88 16.98 15.27
N GLN A 39 13.80 17.59 14.53
CA GLN A 39 15.24 17.35 14.71
C GLN A 39 15.72 17.74 16.11
N GLY A 40 16.60 16.92 16.68
CA GLY A 40 17.13 17.11 18.03
C GLY A 40 16.15 16.79 19.17
N VAL A 41 14.92 16.37 18.85
CA VAL A 41 13.88 15.98 19.82
C VAL A 41 13.33 14.58 19.54
N SER A 42 13.03 14.29 18.29
CA SER A 42 12.53 12.98 17.87
C SER A 42 13.66 11.97 17.76
N PRO A 43 13.45 10.70 18.14
CA PRO A 43 14.41 9.64 17.89
C PRO A 43 14.61 9.41 16.39
N ILE A 44 15.79 8.91 16.00
CA ILE A 44 16.07 8.51 14.61
C ILE A 44 16.01 6.98 14.47
N TYR A 45 16.50 6.26 15.49
CA TYR A 45 16.58 4.79 15.48
C TYR A 45 15.82 4.18 16.64
N ILE A 46 14.90 3.29 16.32
CA ILE A 46 14.13 2.50 17.29
C ILE A 46 14.77 1.11 17.39
N GLU A 47 15.05 0.67 18.61
CA GLU A 47 15.69 -0.61 18.91
C GLU A 47 14.65 -1.71 19.15
N ARG A 48 13.56 -1.39 19.84
CA ARG A 48 12.51 -2.35 20.18
C ARG A 48 11.14 -1.72 20.30
N GLY A 49 10.09 -2.55 20.18
CA GLY A 49 8.71 -2.14 20.39
C GLY A 49 7.95 -3.20 21.20
N GLN A 50 6.93 -2.76 21.94
CA GLN A 50 5.98 -3.61 22.64
C GLN A 50 4.61 -2.90 22.67
N ASP A 51 3.57 -3.55 22.20
CA ASP A 51 2.23 -2.98 22.07
C ASP A 51 2.26 -1.64 21.27
N ALA A 52 1.93 -0.52 21.89
CA ALA A 52 2.01 0.82 21.29
C ALA A 52 3.29 1.59 21.69
N HIS A 53 4.20 0.98 22.43
CA HIS A 53 5.41 1.61 22.94
C HIS A 53 6.62 1.22 22.12
N VAL A 54 7.55 2.15 21.93
CA VAL A 54 8.85 1.93 21.30
C VAL A 54 9.96 2.54 22.14
N TRP A 55 11.14 1.97 22.05
CA TRP A 55 12.35 2.48 22.70
C TRP A 55 13.41 2.72 21.65
N ASP A 56 14.02 3.90 21.71
CA ASP A 56 15.14 4.23 20.85
C ASP A 56 16.45 3.55 21.33
N VAL A 57 17.49 3.65 20.52
CA VAL A 57 18.83 3.12 20.84
C VAL A 57 19.51 3.81 22.02
N ASP A 58 19.03 4.98 22.44
CA ASP A 58 19.48 5.72 23.60
C ASP A 58 18.69 5.34 24.87
N GLY A 59 17.70 4.43 24.77
CA GLY A 59 16.88 3.89 25.86
C GLY A 59 15.67 4.75 26.24
N ASN A 60 15.35 5.80 25.46
CA ASN A 60 14.16 6.60 25.72
C ASN A 60 12.90 5.89 25.24
N GLU A 61 11.83 5.97 26.02
CA GLU A 61 10.52 5.41 25.69
C GLU A 61 9.60 6.44 25.05
N TYR A 62 8.81 5.94 24.04
CA TYR A 62 7.82 6.75 23.31
C TYR A 62 6.55 5.92 23.09
N ILE A 63 5.42 6.62 22.91
CA ILE A 63 4.20 6.03 22.33
C ILE A 63 4.29 6.24 20.82
N ASP A 64 4.21 5.15 20.06
CA ASP A 64 4.24 5.19 18.60
C ASP A 64 2.83 5.32 18.03
N TYR A 65 2.47 6.53 17.59
CA TYR A 65 1.20 6.79 16.90
C TYR A 65 1.24 6.45 15.41
N ASP A 66 2.44 6.34 14.82
CA ASP A 66 2.63 5.99 13.41
C ASP A 66 2.51 4.50 13.15
N MET A 67 2.77 3.68 14.17
CA MET A 67 2.71 2.22 14.11
C MET A 67 3.43 1.66 12.87
N GLY A 68 4.68 2.10 12.68
CA GLY A 68 5.52 1.75 11.53
C GLY A 68 5.05 2.30 10.19
N LEU A 69 4.33 3.42 10.16
CA LEU A 69 3.59 3.99 9.02
C LEU A 69 2.39 3.13 8.60
N GLY A 70 1.69 2.59 9.60
CA GLY A 70 0.43 1.90 9.45
C GLY A 70 0.43 0.38 9.30
N PRO A 71 1.54 -0.36 9.15
CA PRO A 71 1.48 -1.82 9.08
C PRO A 71 1.19 -2.50 10.42
N VAL A 72 1.61 -1.93 11.54
CA VAL A 72 1.46 -2.55 12.86
C VAL A 72 0.06 -2.25 13.42
N LEU A 73 -0.92 -3.09 13.10
CA LEU A 73 -2.31 -2.89 13.49
C LEU A 73 -2.63 -3.36 14.92
N PHE A 74 -2.04 -4.49 15.34
CA PHE A 74 -2.27 -5.11 16.64
C PHE A 74 -1.26 -4.73 17.72
N GLY A 75 -0.34 -3.81 17.40
CA GLY A 75 0.79 -3.47 18.25
C GLY A 75 2.03 -4.32 17.94
N TYR A 76 3.14 -3.86 18.48
CA TYR A 76 4.43 -4.57 18.39
C TYR A 76 4.41 -5.82 19.27
N CYS A 77 5.12 -6.85 18.82
CA CYS A 77 5.24 -8.12 19.56
C CYS A 77 3.90 -8.72 19.97
N TYR A 78 2.88 -8.63 19.10
CA TYR A 78 1.58 -9.23 19.36
C TYR A 78 1.70 -10.76 19.35
N LYS A 79 1.66 -11.35 20.54
CA LYS A 79 2.00 -12.74 20.79
C LYS A 79 1.31 -13.77 19.87
N PRO A 80 -0.01 -13.67 19.54
CA PRO A 80 -0.61 -14.66 18.66
C PRO A 80 -0.01 -14.69 17.24
N ILE A 81 0.40 -13.54 16.71
CA ILE A 81 1.06 -13.44 15.39
C ILE A 81 2.48 -13.95 15.50
N ASP A 82 3.25 -13.49 16.50
CA ASP A 82 4.65 -13.90 16.70
C ASP A 82 4.76 -15.41 16.87
N ASP A 83 3.90 -16.01 17.70
CA ASP A 83 3.87 -17.47 17.90
C ASP A 83 3.55 -18.21 16.57
N ALA A 84 2.68 -17.69 15.73
CA ALA A 84 2.37 -18.29 14.45
C ALA A 84 3.57 -18.23 13.49
N VAL A 85 4.24 -17.09 13.43
CA VAL A 85 5.46 -16.88 12.63
C VAL A 85 6.58 -17.81 13.12
N ILE A 86 6.84 -17.87 14.42
CA ILE A 86 7.86 -18.77 15.02
C ILE A 86 7.57 -20.23 14.67
N ARG A 87 6.32 -20.67 14.81
CA ARG A 87 5.94 -22.06 14.44
C ARG A 87 6.21 -22.35 12.96
N GLN A 88 5.92 -21.38 12.08
CA GLN A 88 6.18 -21.56 10.64
C GLN A 88 7.68 -21.56 10.34
N MET A 89 8.46 -20.70 10.97
CA MET A 89 9.93 -20.68 10.82
C MET A 89 10.55 -22.03 11.18
N GLN A 90 10.05 -22.69 12.24
CA GLN A 90 10.51 -24.03 12.67
C GLN A 90 10.14 -25.15 11.69
N ARG A 91 9.13 -24.93 10.81
CA ARG A 91 8.73 -25.85 9.74
C ARG A 91 9.43 -25.57 8.41
N GLY A 92 10.02 -24.39 8.27
CA GLY A 92 10.66 -23.89 7.06
C GLY A 92 9.90 -22.76 6.42
N MET A 93 10.61 -21.98 5.60
CA MET A 93 10.09 -20.82 4.85
C MET A 93 10.67 -20.83 3.43
N GLY A 94 9.97 -20.20 2.47
CA GLY A 94 10.45 -20.05 1.11
C GLY A 94 10.62 -21.39 0.37
N PHE A 95 9.60 -22.24 0.41
CA PHE A 95 9.63 -23.54 -0.24
C PHE A 95 9.71 -23.43 -1.76
N SER A 96 10.25 -24.46 -2.40
CA SER A 96 10.28 -24.58 -3.87
C SER A 96 8.92 -24.90 -4.50
N LEU A 97 7.95 -25.28 -3.68
CA LEU A 97 6.57 -25.54 -4.06
C LEU A 97 5.63 -24.72 -3.18
N MET A 98 4.36 -24.66 -3.57
CA MET A 98 3.32 -23.90 -2.86
C MET A 98 3.08 -24.47 -1.47
N ALA A 99 2.69 -23.60 -0.52
CA ALA A 99 2.35 -23.96 0.84
C ALA A 99 0.81 -23.97 1.05
N PRO A 100 0.28 -24.85 1.91
CA PRO A 100 -1.17 -24.87 2.22
C PRO A 100 -1.68 -23.54 2.79
N GLU A 101 -0.84 -22.81 3.49
CA GLU A 101 -1.15 -21.52 4.10
C GLU A 101 -1.57 -20.47 3.06
N GLU A 102 -1.06 -20.54 1.83
CA GLU A 102 -1.51 -19.69 0.72
C GLU A 102 -3.00 -19.87 0.43
N VAL A 103 -3.43 -21.13 0.38
CA VAL A 103 -4.84 -21.48 0.11
C VAL A 103 -5.74 -21.11 1.29
N GLU A 104 -5.26 -21.30 2.52
CA GLU A 104 -6.00 -20.93 3.74
C GLU A 104 -6.23 -19.43 3.80
N TYR A 105 -5.18 -18.64 3.53
CA TYR A 105 -5.30 -17.19 3.53
C TYR A 105 -6.15 -16.68 2.37
N ALA A 106 -6.03 -17.27 1.18
CA ALA A 106 -6.91 -16.95 0.05
C ALA A 106 -8.40 -17.17 0.37
N ARG A 107 -8.75 -18.26 1.08
CA ARG A 107 -10.13 -18.50 1.53
C ARG A 107 -10.62 -17.41 2.49
N LEU A 108 -9.77 -16.92 3.39
CA LEU A 108 -10.12 -15.83 4.30
C LEU A 108 -10.35 -14.52 3.52
N CYS A 109 -9.48 -14.20 2.55
CA CYS A 109 -9.65 -13.03 1.70
C CYS A 109 -10.99 -13.10 0.93
N VAL A 110 -11.25 -14.20 0.24
CA VAL A 110 -12.51 -14.42 -0.52
C VAL A 110 -13.74 -14.38 0.39
N LYS A 111 -13.63 -14.85 1.63
CA LYS A 111 -14.73 -14.83 2.59
C LYS A 111 -15.08 -13.43 3.09
N HIS A 112 -14.09 -12.57 3.27
CA HIS A 112 -14.27 -11.33 4.01
C HIS A 112 -14.16 -10.06 3.15
N ILE A 113 -13.49 -10.09 2.01
CA ILE A 113 -13.27 -8.92 1.16
C ILE A 113 -14.29 -8.91 0.02
N PRO A 114 -15.16 -7.89 -0.09
CA PRO A 114 -16.27 -7.88 -1.07
C PRO A 114 -15.82 -7.99 -2.54
N SER A 115 -14.67 -7.45 -2.89
CA SER A 115 -14.13 -7.52 -4.26
C SER A 115 -13.37 -8.81 -4.57
N ALA A 116 -13.09 -9.66 -3.58
CA ALA A 116 -12.18 -10.78 -3.72
C ALA A 116 -12.91 -12.06 -4.18
N ASP A 117 -13.13 -12.24 -5.47
CA ASP A 117 -13.41 -13.58 -6.01
C ASP A 117 -12.12 -14.41 -6.16
N MET A 118 -11.00 -13.73 -6.41
CA MET A 118 -9.65 -14.30 -6.53
C MET A 118 -8.61 -13.33 -5.95
N VAL A 119 -7.47 -13.88 -5.53
CA VAL A 119 -6.33 -13.12 -5.00
C VAL A 119 -5.02 -13.55 -5.65
N ARG A 120 -4.05 -12.62 -5.66
CA ARG A 120 -2.65 -12.90 -6.01
C ARG A 120 -1.75 -12.28 -4.96
N PHE A 121 -0.99 -13.10 -4.23
CA PHE A 121 -0.10 -12.64 -3.17
C PHE A 121 1.21 -12.06 -3.72
N LEU A 122 1.72 -11.07 -3.01
CA LEU A 122 2.94 -10.30 -3.30
C LEU A 122 3.58 -9.87 -1.97
N LYS A 123 4.59 -9.01 -2.00
CA LYS A 123 5.30 -8.61 -0.77
C LYS A 123 5.09 -7.16 -0.37
N THR A 124 5.01 -6.26 -1.34
CA THR A 124 4.90 -4.81 -1.08
C THR A 124 3.64 -4.22 -1.69
N GLY A 125 3.15 -3.12 -1.10
CA GLY A 125 2.01 -2.38 -1.66
C GLY A 125 2.28 -1.89 -3.08
N SER A 126 3.51 -1.50 -3.39
CA SER A 126 3.91 -1.07 -4.75
C SER A 126 3.77 -2.20 -5.78
N GLU A 127 4.11 -3.44 -5.41
CA GLU A 127 3.89 -4.61 -6.26
C GLU A 127 2.40 -4.90 -6.45
N ALA A 128 1.59 -4.76 -5.39
CA ALA A 128 0.15 -4.99 -5.48
C ALA A 128 -0.54 -3.99 -6.41
N THR A 129 -0.17 -2.71 -6.32
CA THR A 129 -0.71 -1.67 -7.19
C THR A 129 -0.21 -1.83 -8.64
N GLU A 130 1.07 -2.17 -8.86
CA GLU A 130 1.61 -2.53 -10.18
C GLU A 130 0.83 -3.68 -10.81
N ALA A 131 0.57 -4.74 -10.01
CA ALA A 131 -0.19 -5.90 -10.47
C ALA A 131 -1.61 -5.49 -10.89
N ALA A 132 -2.30 -4.68 -10.08
CA ALA A 132 -3.64 -4.20 -10.39
C ALA A 132 -3.68 -3.39 -11.70
N ILE A 133 -2.71 -2.50 -11.92
CA ILE A 133 -2.63 -1.70 -13.14
C ILE A 133 -2.32 -2.56 -14.37
N ARG A 134 -1.41 -3.54 -14.24
CA ARG A 134 -1.14 -4.49 -15.33
C ARG A 134 -2.37 -5.31 -15.71
N ILE A 135 -3.10 -5.81 -14.73
CA ILE A 135 -4.35 -6.55 -14.94
C ILE A 135 -5.37 -5.65 -15.62
N ALA A 136 -5.57 -4.43 -15.13
CA ALA A 136 -6.54 -3.48 -15.69
C ALA A 136 -6.24 -3.14 -17.16
N ARG A 137 -4.97 -2.87 -17.48
CA ARG A 137 -4.54 -2.62 -18.87
C ARG A 137 -4.74 -3.85 -19.77
N ALA A 138 -4.40 -5.04 -19.28
CA ALA A 138 -4.55 -6.28 -20.05
C ALA A 138 -6.02 -6.66 -20.27
N PHE A 139 -6.88 -6.45 -19.28
CA PHE A 139 -8.32 -6.71 -19.37
C PHE A 139 -9.02 -5.77 -20.34
N THR A 140 -8.76 -4.47 -20.22
CA THR A 140 -9.44 -3.45 -21.04
C THR A 140 -8.81 -3.26 -22.41
N GLY A 141 -7.55 -3.65 -22.60
CA GLY A 141 -6.76 -3.34 -23.81
C GLY A 141 -6.36 -1.87 -23.91
N ARG A 142 -6.53 -1.08 -22.85
CA ARG A 142 -6.33 0.38 -22.81
C ARG A 142 -5.07 0.75 -22.07
N LYS A 143 -4.60 2.00 -22.21
CA LYS A 143 -3.28 2.44 -21.72
C LYS A 143 -3.34 3.41 -20.55
N HIS A 144 -4.28 4.35 -20.56
CA HIS A 144 -4.31 5.45 -19.61
C HIS A 144 -4.81 5.01 -18.23
N ILE A 145 -4.19 5.57 -17.18
CA ILE A 145 -4.57 5.38 -15.79
C ILE A 145 -4.83 6.75 -15.18
N LEU A 146 -5.97 6.90 -14.54
CA LEU A 146 -6.27 8.04 -13.69
C LEU A 146 -5.92 7.70 -12.25
N ARG A 147 -5.16 8.56 -11.59
CA ARG A 147 -4.58 8.29 -10.28
C ARG A 147 -4.94 9.38 -9.28
N GLY A 148 -5.55 9.01 -8.16
CA GLY A 148 -6.01 9.96 -7.15
C GLY A 148 -4.90 10.51 -6.24
N ASN A 149 -3.93 9.69 -5.83
CA ASN A 149 -2.89 10.04 -4.86
C ASN A 149 -1.69 9.09 -4.94
N TYR A 150 -0.96 8.89 -3.84
CA TYR A 150 0.23 8.03 -3.78
C TYR A 150 -0.15 6.54 -3.77
N HIS A 151 0.43 5.74 -4.70
CA HIS A 151 0.19 4.30 -4.83
C HIS A 151 1.48 3.48 -4.97
N GLY A 152 2.54 3.87 -4.31
CA GLY A 152 3.83 3.23 -4.39
C GLY A 152 4.84 4.02 -5.21
N TRP A 153 6.00 3.40 -5.51
CA TRP A 153 7.13 4.07 -6.14
C TRP A 153 7.52 3.49 -7.51
N HIS A 154 6.79 2.48 -8.01
CA HIS A 154 7.05 1.94 -9.34
C HIS A 154 6.83 2.98 -10.43
N GLU A 155 7.43 2.80 -11.59
CA GLU A 155 7.50 3.81 -12.65
C GLU A 155 6.15 4.41 -13.02
N TRP A 156 5.10 3.57 -13.13
CA TRP A 156 3.77 4.04 -13.52
C TRP A 156 3.16 5.05 -12.53
N THR A 157 3.37 4.85 -11.23
CA THR A 157 2.83 5.76 -10.21
C THR A 157 3.71 6.99 -10.03
N ALA A 158 5.03 6.82 -10.05
CA ALA A 158 5.97 7.92 -9.95
C ALA A 158 5.89 8.87 -11.15
N ALA A 159 5.46 8.39 -12.31
CA ALA A 159 5.26 9.19 -13.52
C ALA A 159 4.28 10.36 -13.33
N ALA A 160 3.31 10.24 -12.41
CA ALA A 160 2.33 11.30 -12.11
C ALA A 160 2.78 12.25 -10.99
N GLU A 161 3.89 11.98 -10.31
CA GLU A 161 4.40 12.84 -9.23
C GLU A 161 5.29 13.95 -9.78
N GLY A 162 5.06 15.20 -9.32
CA GLY A 162 5.80 16.36 -9.79
C GLY A 162 7.25 16.48 -9.30
N VAL A 163 7.71 15.57 -8.41
CA VAL A 163 9.02 15.63 -7.77
C VAL A 163 9.77 14.30 -7.91
N ARG A 164 11.12 14.37 -7.98
CA ARG A 164 12.00 13.18 -8.03
C ARG A 164 11.73 12.25 -9.22
N GLN A 165 11.45 12.82 -10.39
CA GLN A 165 11.12 12.08 -11.62
C GLN A 165 12.36 11.62 -12.43
N GLY A 166 13.57 11.74 -11.89
CA GLY A 166 14.77 11.29 -12.57
C GLY A 166 14.72 9.79 -12.90
N GLY A 167 14.97 9.45 -14.15
CA GLY A 167 14.96 8.06 -14.63
C GLY A 167 13.61 7.52 -15.09
N ILE A 168 12.52 8.28 -14.92
CA ILE A 168 11.19 7.88 -15.42
C ILE A 168 11.09 8.24 -16.90
N LEU A 169 10.64 7.28 -17.71
CA LEU A 169 10.47 7.49 -19.15
C LEU A 169 9.32 8.45 -19.46
N ASP A 170 9.51 9.29 -20.47
CA ASP A 170 8.45 10.23 -20.91
C ASP A 170 7.21 9.48 -21.42
N GLU A 171 7.39 8.30 -22.01
CA GLU A 171 6.31 7.42 -22.44
C GLU A 171 5.47 6.93 -21.25
N ALA A 172 6.07 6.67 -20.08
CA ALA A 172 5.33 6.31 -18.88
C ALA A 172 4.46 7.47 -18.39
N ARG A 173 4.97 8.70 -18.45
CA ARG A 173 4.22 9.93 -18.08
C ARG A 173 3.02 10.17 -18.99
N ALA A 174 3.13 9.84 -20.28
CA ALA A 174 2.05 10.06 -21.24
C ALA A 174 0.77 9.28 -20.92
N TYR A 175 0.84 8.25 -20.08
CA TYR A 175 -0.27 7.34 -19.80
C TYR A 175 -0.77 7.37 -18.35
N VAL A 176 -0.27 8.29 -17.51
CA VAL A 176 -0.71 8.38 -16.11
C VAL A 176 -1.08 9.82 -15.78
N HIS A 177 -2.32 10.04 -15.36
CA HIS A 177 -2.89 11.36 -15.11
C HIS A 177 -3.35 11.44 -13.65
N ALA A 178 -2.85 12.43 -12.93
CA ALA A 178 -3.30 12.71 -11.57
C ALA A 178 -4.63 13.48 -11.58
N PHE A 179 -5.47 13.25 -10.59
CA PHE A 179 -6.66 14.05 -10.31
C PHE A 179 -6.76 14.34 -8.81
N ALA A 180 -7.41 15.43 -8.45
CA ALA A 180 -7.65 15.81 -7.07
C ALA A 180 -8.71 14.89 -6.43
N TYR A 181 -8.40 14.35 -5.25
CA TYR A 181 -9.34 13.50 -4.52
C TYR A 181 -10.65 14.24 -4.22
N GLY A 182 -11.76 13.62 -4.58
CA GLY A 182 -13.10 14.20 -4.40
C GLY A 182 -13.60 15.05 -5.56
N ASP A 183 -12.79 15.29 -6.60
CA ASP A 183 -13.16 16.10 -7.79
C ASP A 183 -13.63 15.18 -8.94
N LEU A 184 -14.94 14.94 -9.00
CA LEU A 184 -15.56 14.15 -10.07
C LEU A 184 -15.60 14.91 -11.42
N ASP A 185 -15.60 16.23 -11.39
CA ASP A 185 -15.63 17.05 -12.61
C ASP A 185 -14.28 16.94 -13.34
N GLU A 186 -13.17 17.00 -12.59
CA GLU A 186 -11.82 16.74 -13.14
C GLU A 186 -11.72 15.33 -13.71
N VAL A 187 -12.22 14.32 -12.98
CA VAL A 187 -12.24 12.93 -13.48
C VAL A 187 -13.04 12.81 -14.77
N GLN A 188 -14.21 13.46 -14.85
CA GLN A 188 -15.02 13.48 -16.07
C GLN A 188 -14.29 14.17 -17.23
N GLN A 189 -13.58 15.26 -16.95
CA GLN A 189 -12.77 15.94 -17.96
C GLN A 189 -11.67 15.02 -18.51
N LEU A 190 -10.93 14.33 -17.64
CA LEU A 190 -9.89 13.38 -18.04
C LEU A 190 -10.45 12.21 -18.88
N PHE A 191 -11.64 11.71 -18.56
CA PHE A 191 -12.31 10.73 -19.41
C PHE A 191 -12.68 11.28 -20.81
N ASN A 192 -13.05 12.54 -20.90
CA ASN A 192 -13.35 13.19 -22.19
C ASN A 192 -12.08 13.38 -23.02
N GLU A 193 -10.98 13.80 -22.39
CA GLU A 193 -9.67 13.99 -23.04
C GLU A 193 -9.09 12.67 -23.56
N HIS A 194 -9.29 11.56 -22.81
CA HIS A 194 -8.77 10.23 -23.14
C HIS A 194 -9.91 9.25 -23.46
N LYS A 195 -10.89 9.70 -24.22
CA LYS A 195 -12.12 8.95 -24.51
C LYS A 195 -11.84 7.56 -25.08
N GLY A 196 -12.29 6.53 -24.34
CA GLY A 196 -12.15 5.13 -24.74
C GLY A 196 -10.76 4.54 -24.52
N GLU A 197 -9.82 5.30 -23.93
CA GLU A 197 -8.43 4.88 -23.73
C GLU A 197 -8.04 4.69 -22.27
N VAL A 198 -8.89 5.09 -21.32
CA VAL A 198 -8.66 4.91 -19.87
C VAL A 198 -8.94 3.45 -19.49
N ALA A 199 -7.92 2.78 -18.94
CA ALA A 199 -8.02 1.41 -18.45
C ALA A 199 -8.62 1.34 -17.06
N ALA A 200 -8.20 2.22 -16.14
CA ALA A 200 -8.66 2.23 -14.76
C ALA A 200 -8.49 3.60 -14.10
N ILE A 201 -9.29 3.80 -13.06
CA ILE A 201 -9.01 4.74 -11.98
C ILE A 201 -8.45 3.94 -10.80
N ILE A 202 -7.42 4.48 -10.13
CA ILE A 202 -6.94 3.98 -8.84
C ILE A 202 -6.96 5.10 -7.81
N THR A 203 -7.52 4.83 -6.64
CA THR A 203 -7.59 5.76 -5.51
C THR A 203 -7.70 5.02 -4.19
N GLU A 204 -7.28 5.64 -3.10
CA GLU A 204 -7.69 5.19 -1.77
C GLU A 204 -9.15 5.58 -1.50
N ALA A 205 -9.84 4.83 -0.65
CA ALA A 205 -11.20 5.18 -0.23
C ALA A 205 -11.23 6.36 0.74
N VAL A 206 -10.22 6.47 1.60
CA VAL A 206 -10.04 7.56 2.57
C VAL A 206 -8.59 8.03 2.50
N LEU A 207 -8.40 9.33 2.39
CA LEU A 207 -7.08 9.98 2.54
C LEU A 207 -6.96 10.63 3.92
N THR A 208 -6.92 11.97 3.95
CA THR A 208 -6.90 12.78 5.17
C THR A 208 -8.32 13.07 5.68
N GLU A 209 -9.31 12.91 4.82
CA GLU A 209 -10.72 13.18 5.10
C GLU A 209 -11.59 12.00 4.64
N ILE A 210 -12.69 11.78 5.34
CA ILE A 210 -13.73 10.84 4.91
C ILE A 210 -14.36 11.38 3.63
N PRO A 211 -14.56 10.55 2.60
CA PRO A 211 -15.16 11.00 1.35
C PRO A 211 -16.57 11.53 1.56
N LYS A 212 -16.98 12.50 0.76
CA LYS A 212 -18.36 12.94 0.70
C LYS A 212 -19.27 11.75 0.41
N GLU A 213 -20.48 11.77 0.99
CA GLU A 213 -21.49 10.73 0.76
C GLU A 213 -21.71 10.51 -0.75
N GLY A 214 -21.70 9.26 -1.16
CA GLY A 214 -21.89 8.87 -2.56
C GLY A 214 -20.68 9.05 -3.50
N TYR A 215 -19.59 9.69 -3.06
CA TYR A 215 -18.42 9.95 -3.94
C TYR A 215 -17.85 8.68 -4.57
N LEU A 216 -17.57 7.65 -3.78
CA LEU A 216 -16.99 6.40 -4.29
C LEU A 216 -17.94 5.64 -5.22
N ALA A 217 -19.26 5.71 -4.95
CA ALA A 217 -20.27 5.11 -5.81
C ALA A 217 -20.35 5.83 -7.16
N GLN A 218 -20.39 7.16 -7.15
CA GLN A 218 -20.36 7.98 -8.37
C GLN A 218 -19.07 7.77 -9.18
N LEU A 219 -17.93 7.65 -8.49
CA LEU A 219 -16.65 7.35 -9.16
C LEU A 219 -16.70 6.00 -9.86
N LYS A 220 -17.27 4.96 -9.22
CA LYS A 220 -17.46 3.64 -9.83
C LYS A 220 -18.39 3.70 -11.06
N GLU A 221 -19.52 4.39 -10.93
CA GLU A 221 -20.45 4.58 -12.04
C GLU A 221 -19.76 5.28 -13.22
N LEU A 222 -18.96 6.30 -12.94
CA LEU A 222 -18.21 7.04 -13.96
C LEU A 222 -17.17 6.15 -14.66
N CYS A 223 -16.44 5.31 -13.91
CA CYS A 223 -15.54 4.29 -14.47
C CYS A 223 -16.30 3.38 -15.44
N HIS A 224 -17.37 2.76 -14.97
CA HIS A 224 -18.12 1.77 -15.74
C HIS A 224 -18.80 2.37 -16.96
N ALA A 225 -19.36 3.60 -16.86
CA ALA A 225 -19.93 4.33 -17.99
C ALA A 225 -18.91 4.58 -19.11
N ASN A 226 -17.62 4.70 -18.76
CA ASN A 226 -16.53 4.88 -19.71
C ASN A 226 -15.80 3.56 -20.05
N GLY A 227 -16.26 2.41 -19.53
CA GLY A 227 -15.67 1.10 -19.75
C GLY A 227 -14.27 0.94 -19.13
N ALA A 228 -13.98 1.71 -18.09
CA ALA A 228 -12.79 1.61 -17.27
C ALA A 228 -13.07 0.81 -15.98
N LEU A 229 -12.03 0.32 -15.32
CA LEU A 229 -12.12 -0.35 -14.03
C LEU A 229 -11.93 0.64 -12.87
N LEU A 230 -12.61 0.38 -11.75
CA LEU A 230 -12.28 1.02 -10.48
C LEU A 230 -11.34 0.12 -9.68
N VAL A 231 -10.21 0.67 -9.27
CA VAL A 231 -9.27 0.05 -8.32
C VAL A 231 -9.31 0.85 -7.01
N ILE A 232 -9.68 0.22 -5.90
CA ILE A 232 -9.52 0.81 -4.57
C ILE A 232 -8.23 0.31 -3.94
N ASP A 233 -7.34 1.25 -3.65
CA ASP A 233 -6.11 0.96 -2.93
C ASP A 233 -6.38 0.89 -1.42
N GLU A 234 -6.38 -0.33 -0.89
CA GLU A 234 -6.57 -0.66 0.52
C GLU A 234 -5.25 -0.84 1.27
N VAL A 235 -4.11 -0.48 0.68
CA VAL A 235 -2.79 -0.68 1.32
C VAL A 235 -2.70 0.06 2.66
N VAL A 236 -3.33 1.22 2.80
CA VAL A 236 -3.45 1.94 4.08
C VAL A 236 -4.79 1.63 4.76
N ASN A 237 -5.89 1.66 4.01
CA ASN A 237 -7.25 1.59 4.55
C ASN A 237 -7.68 0.18 4.95
N GLY A 238 -7.12 -0.84 4.32
CA GLY A 238 -7.48 -2.24 4.54
C GLY A 238 -7.40 -2.67 6.00
N PHE A 239 -8.42 -3.39 6.46
CA PHE A 239 -8.58 -3.91 7.83
C PHE A 239 -8.73 -2.84 8.94
N ARG A 240 -8.78 -1.54 8.60
CA ARG A 240 -8.91 -0.45 9.59
C ARG A 240 -10.34 -0.02 9.82
N PHE A 241 -11.14 0.05 8.76
CA PHE A 241 -12.55 0.46 8.82
C PHE A 241 -13.46 -0.74 9.04
N SER A 242 -13.15 -1.85 8.41
CA SER A 242 -13.85 -3.12 8.48
C SER A 242 -12.91 -4.26 8.12
N ILE A 243 -13.28 -5.51 8.41
CA ILE A 243 -12.52 -6.69 8.03
C ILE A 243 -12.41 -6.85 6.51
N GLY A 244 -13.41 -6.40 5.76
CA GLY A 244 -13.40 -6.36 4.30
C GLY A 244 -12.79 -5.09 3.69
N GLY A 245 -12.18 -4.23 4.53
CA GLY A 245 -11.58 -2.97 4.11
C GLY A 245 -12.55 -1.79 4.10
N ALA A 246 -12.06 -0.64 3.61
CA ALA A 246 -12.89 0.55 3.44
C ALA A 246 -14.01 0.33 2.41
N GLN A 247 -13.80 -0.50 1.41
CA GLN A 247 -14.80 -0.88 0.42
C GLN A 247 -16.07 -1.48 1.07
N GLU A 248 -15.91 -2.32 2.10
CA GLU A 248 -17.04 -2.85 2.87
C GLU A 248 -17.71 -1.76 3.70
N TYR A 249 -16.92 -0.95 4.39
CA TYR A 249 -17.43 0.13 5.25
C TYR A 249 -18.26 1.17 4.47
N PHE A 250 -17.80 1.56 3.27
CA PHE A 250 -18.53 2.51 2.42
C PHE A 250 -19.52 1.84 1.45
N GLY A 251 -19.64 0.52 1.44
CA GLY A 251 -20.59 -0.22 0.61
C GLY A 251 -20.30 -0.11 -0.91
N VAL A 252 -19.04 0.10 -1.30
CA VAL A 252 -18.64 0.21 -2.71
C VAL A 252 -17.59 -0.85 -3.05
N THR A 253 -18.01 -1.89 -3.75
CA THR A 253 -17.13 -2.97 -4.21
C THR A 253 -16.44 -2.55 -5.51
N PRO A 254 -15.10 -2.40 -5.55
CA PRO A 254 -14.36 -2.10 -6.78
C PRO A 254 -14.21 -3.33 -7.68
N ASP A 255 -13.67 -3.14 -8.89
CA ASP A 255 -13.31 -4.24 -9.79
C ASP A 255 -12.03 -4.96 -9.34
N LEU A 256 -11.08 -4.19 -8.80
CA LEU A 256 -9.83 -4.65 -8.20
C LEU A 256 -9.59 -3.89 -6.87
N SER A 257 -8.91 -4.52 -5.95
CA SER A 257 -8.40 -3.87 -4.74
C SER A 257 -7.00 -4.35 -4.39
N THR A 258 -6.20 -3.49 -3.76
CA THR A 258 -4.82 -3.80 -3.38
C THR A 258 -4.67 -3.68 -1.87
N PHE A 259 -4.03 -4.67 -1.25
CA PHE A 259 -3.82 -4.74 0.19
C PHE A 259 -2.33 -4.86 0.52
N GLY A 260 -1.96 -4.35 1.68
CA GLY A 260 -0.61 -4.41 2.21
C GLY A 260 -0.59 -4.02 3.68
N LYS A 261 0.53 -3.51 4.16
CA LYS A 261 0.68 -2.96 5.53
C LYS A 261 0.03 -3.82 6.62
N ALA A 262 -1.18 -3.46 7.07
CA ALA A 262 -1.91 -4.15 8.15
C ALA A 262 -2.21 -5.63 7.86
N THR A 263 -2.14 -6.05 6.60
CA THR A 263 -2.34 -7.44 6.15
C THR A 263 -1.55 -8.47 6.97
N ALA A 264 -0.37 -8.10 7.47
CA ALA A 264 0.52 -9.01 8.18
C ALA A 264 1.25 -8.38 9.39
N ASN A 265 0.66 -7.34 9.99
CA ASN A 265 1.16 -6.68 11.20
C ASN A 265 2.66 -6.36 11.16
N GLY A 266 3.16 -5.83 10.03
CA GLY A 266 4.56 -5.46 9.85
C GLY A 266 5.41 -6.47 9.08
N MET A 267 4.91 -7.70 8.83
CA MET A 267 5.58 -8.65 7.95
C MET A 267 5.36 -8.30 6.48
N PRO A 268 6.29 -8.65 5.57
CA PRO A 268 6.19 -8.28 4.15
C PRO A 268 5.18 -9.15 3.42
N LEU A 269 3.92 -8.73 3.41
CA LEU A 269 2.84 -9.37 2.66
C LEU A 269 1.93 -8.30 2.06
N SER A 270 1.56 -8.49 0.81
CA SER A 270 0.56 -7.72 0.09
C SER A 270 -0.19 -8.62 -0.89
N PHE A 271 -1.26 -8.15 -1.45
CA PHE A 271 -1.97 -8.86 -2.51
C PHE A 271 -2.85 -7.92 -3.34
N VAL A 272 -3.14 -8.36 -4.55
CA VAL A 272 -4.23 -7.83 -5.35
C VAL A 272 -5.40 -8.82 -5.28
N ALA A 273 -6.60 -8.28 -5.12
CA ALA A 273 -7.86 -9.02 -5.15
C ALA A 273 -8.80 -8.42 -6.20
N GLY A 274 -9.70 -9.21 -6.75
CA GLY A 274 -10.63 -8.70 -7.72
C GLY A 274 -11.66 -9.72 -8.17
N ARG A 275 -12.63 -9.22 -8.94
CA ARG A 275 -13.65 -10.05 -9.54
C ARG A 275 -13.03 -11.05 -10.52
N ARG A 276 -13.59 -12.25 -10.56
CA ARG A 276 -13.02 -13.41 -11.26
C ARG A 276 -12.64 -13.12 -12.72
N GLU A 277 -13.55 -12.57 -13.50
CA GLU A 277 -13.32 -12.32 -14.93
C GLU A 277 -12.16 -11.35 -15.21
N VAL A 278 -11.88 -10.42 -14.29
CA VAL A 278 -10.76 -9.50 -14.39
C VAL A 278 -9.46 -10.20 -13.97
N MET A 279 -9.50 -10.97 -12.88
CA MET A 279 -8.34 -11.69 -12.37
C MET A 279 -7.87 -12.82 -13.29
N GLU A 280 -8.79 -13.53 -13.96
CA GLU A 280 -8.46 -14.59 -14.92
C GLU A 280 -7.70 -14.07 -16.16
N THR A 281 -7.66 -12.75 -16.38
CA THR A 281 -6.82 -12.14 -17.43
C THR A 281 -5.33 -12.39 -17.19
N VAL A 282 -4.91 -12.69 -15.95
CA VAL A 282 -3.50 -12.96 -15.61
C VAL A 282 -2.97 -14.14 -16.43
N ASP A 283 -3.71 -15.23 -16.51
CA ASP A 283 -3.30 -16.40 -17.31
C ASP A 283 -4.07 -16.44 -18.64
N PRO A 284 -3.40 -16.48 -19.79
CA PRO A 284 -1.95 -16.48 -20.01
C PRO A 284 -1.32 -15.09 -20.33
N LYS A 285 -2.03 -13.98 -20.12
CA LYS A 285 -1.65 -12.68 -20.70
C LYS A 285 -0.68 -11.87 -19.85
N VAL A 286 -0.73 -12.00 -18.52
CA VAL A 286 0.00 -11.11 -17.61
C VAL A 286 0.93 -11.90 -16.71
N PHE A 287 2.22 -11.60 -16.77
CA PHE A 287 3.18 -12.18 -15.84
C PHE A 287 3.23 -11.37 -14.54
N ILE A 288 2.77 -11.98 -13.46
CA ILE A 288 2.86 -11.48 -12.09
C ILE A 288 3.42 -12.60 -11.22
N SER A 289 4.54 -12.35 -10.55
CA SER A 289 5.24 -13.38 -9.79
C SER A 289 5.92 -12.80 -8.56
N THR A 290 6.04 -13.61 -7.52
CA THR A 290 6.92 -13.39 -6.37
C THR A 290 7.57 -14.72 -6.00
N THR A 291 8.84 -14.65 -5.57
CA THR A 291 9.60 -15.84 -5.14
C THR A 291 9.25 -16.25 -3.71
N PHE A 292 8.75 -15.32 -2.94
CA PHE A 292 8.44 -15.49 -1.51
C PHE A 292 6.93 -15.71 -1.29
N GLY A 293 6.37 -16.73 -1.91
CA GLY A 293 4.97 -17.10 -1.75
C GLY A 293 4.69 -17.78 -0.43
#